data_c54a3770ac59c44b0b8c0cbbcb1cd8a8
#
_entry.id   c54a3770ac59c44b0b8c0cbbcb1cd8a8
#
_cell.length_a   1.000
_cell.length_b   1.000
_cell.length_c   1.000
_cell.angle_alpha   90.00
_cell.angle_beta   90.00
_cell.angle_gamma   90.00
#
_symmetry.space_group_name_H-M   'P 1'
#
loop_
_entity.id
_entity.type
_entity.pdbx_description
1 polymer ?
#
loop_
_entity_poly.entity_id
_entity_poly.type
_entity_poly.pdbx_seq_one_letter_code
_entity_poly.pdbx_strand_id
1 'polypeptide(L)'
;FILGLIINLEYIPNFSAKTLPTWFNWGIIGVSVALLMIAFGTKSKRPIDLPRKSSKLSKRTVSMAIMVLLAIPVTIFVGMTYLQDQKYLFISLLVMIECMIPFFLVFEGRQPKARELVIISVLCAIAVAGRLAFTMLPQFKPVVAIVIISGVAFGGESGFLVGAVSMLVSNLMFGQGPWTPWQMFAAGIIGFIGGILFKKGLLGRTRTSLCIYGFIATMVIYGGLMNLYSALTSHSAFNLNMLITFYVQGFPMDIVHAVSTVIFLFFGAEPMLEKLDRIKVKYGLIE
;
A
#
# COMPACT_ATOMS: atom_id res chain seq x y z
N PHE A 1 -6.05 -12.34 13.14
CA PHE A 1 -7.13 -11.35 12.97
C PHE A 1 -7.85 -11.09 14.30
N ILE A 2 -8.40 -12.13 14.95
CA ILE A 2 -9.13 -12.02 16.23
C ILE A 2 -8.23 -11.44 17.35
N LEU A 3 -6.97 -11.87 17.44
CA LEU A 3 -6.02 -11.35 18.43
C LEU A 3 -5.63 -9.89 18.18
N GLY A 4 -5.45 -9.48 16.90
CA GLY A 4 -5.22 -8.09 16.56
C GLY A 4 -6.43 -7.18 16.86
N LEU A 5 -7.64 -7.73 16.73
CA LEU A 5 -8.87 -7.03 17.11
C LEU A 5 -8.95 -6.82 18.64
N ILE A 6 -8.59 -7.84 19.42
CA ILE A 6 -8.60 -7.78 20.89
C ILE A 6 -7.59 -6.74 21.42
N ILE A 7 -6.42 -6.63 20.80
CA ILE A 7 -5.38 -5.65 21.20
C ILE A 7 -5.81 -4.23 20.90
N ASN A 8 -6.64 -3.99 19.86
CA ASN A 8 -7.11 -2.67 19.47
C ASN A 8 -8.47 -2.27 20.07
N LEU A 9 -9.08 -3.11 20.91
CA LEU A 9 -10.33 -2.79 21.61
C LEU A 9 -10.18 -1.62 22.60
N GLU A 10 -8.95 -1.26 22.99
CA GLU A 10 -8.67 -0.07 23.83
C GLU A 10 -9.06 1.26 23.15
N TYR A 11 -9.21 1.29 21.83
CA TYR A 11 -9.66 2.47 21.08
C TYR A 11 -11.18 2.60 20.96
N ILE A 12 -11.95 1.64 21.52
CA ILE A 12 -13.39 1.76 21.59
C ILE A 12 -13.74 2.54 22.86
N PRO A 13 -14.38 3.72 22.75
CA PRO A 13 -14.83 4.48 23.93
C PRO A 13 -15.69 3.59 24.82
N ASN A 14 -15.35 3.46 26.10
CA ASN A 14 -15.98 2.61 27.13
C ASN A 14 -15.51 1.14 27.21
N PHE A 15 -14.47 0.72 26.50
CA PHE A 15 -13.86 -0.58 26.73
C PHE A 15 -12.69 -0.47 27.73
N SER A 16 -12.94 -0.73 28.99
CA SER A 16 -11.91 -0.85 30.03
C SER A 16 -11.25 -2.23 29.91
N ALA A 17 -10.43 -2.41 28.91
CA ALA A 17 -9.53 -3.56 28.89
C ALA A 17 -8.38 -3.26 29.86
N LYS A 18 -8.18 -4.07 30.89
CA LYS A 18 -6.92 -4.11 31.63
C LYS A 18 -5.80 -4.26 30.61
N THR A 19 -4.89 -3.33 30.55
CA THR A 19 -3.75 -3.34 29.64
C THR A 19 -3.09 -4.70 29.67
N LEU A 20 -3.08 -5.40 28.53
CA LEU A 20 -2.39 -6.68 28.44
C LEU A 20 -0.90 -6.44 28.76
N PRO A 21 -0.26 -7.32 29.55
CA PRO A 21 1.12 -7.15 29.90
C PRO A 21 1.99 -6.97 28.66
N THR A 22 2.97 -6.09 28.70
CA THR A 22 3.86 -5.78 27.55
C THR A 22 4.52 -7.04 26.97
N TRP A 23 4.86 -8.04 27.81
CA TRP A 23 5.40 -9.33 27.36
C TRP A 23 4.43 -10.11 26.46
N PHE A 24 3.11 -9.98 26.67
CA PHE A 24 2.10 -10.63 25.83
C PHE A 24 2.06 -10.03 24.43
N ASN A 25 2.17 -8.70 24.31
CA ASN A 25 2.26 -8.00 23.03
C ASN A 25 3.53 -8.41 22.28
N TRP A 26 4.68 -8.47 22.95
CA TRP A 26 5.92 -8.97 22.37
C TRP A 26 5.85 -10.44 21.96
N GLY A 27 5.14 -11.27 22.75
CA GLY A 27 4.87 -12.65 22.41
C GLY A 27 4.07 -12.80 21.11
N ILE A 28 3.03 -12.00 20.92
CA ILE A 28 2.23 -12.00 19.67
C ILE A 28 3.07 -11.55 18.48
N ILE A 29 3.87 -10.50 18.64
CA ILE A 29 4.78 -10.04 17.58
C ILE A 29 5.77 -11.16 17.23
N GLY A 30 6.39 -11.79 18.23
CA GLY A 30 7.32 -12.90 18.03
C GLY A 30 6.68 -14.09 17.31
N VAL A 31 5.50 -14.50 17.70
CA VAL A 31 4.76 -15.58 17.04
C VAL A 31 4.36 -15.17 15.61
N SER A 32 3.90 -13.94 15.40
CA SER A 32 3.53 -13.44 14.06
C SER A 32 4.72 -13.39 13.12
N VAL A 33 5.88 -12.93 13.61
CA VAL A 33 7.15 -12.93 12.87
C VAL A 33 7.61 -14.36 12.59
N ALA A 34 7.56 -15.27 13.59
CA ALA A 34 7.94 -16.66 13.40
C ALA A 34 7.03 -17.36 12.38
N LEU A 35 5.72 -17.16 12.44
CA LEU A 35 4.78 -17.70 11.45
C LEU A 35 5.02 -17.13 10.05
N LEU A 36 5.35 -15.83 9.94
CA LEU A 36 5.76 -15.23 8.68
C LEU A 36 7.07 -15.84 8.18
N MET A 37 8.07 -15.99 9.04
CA MET A 37 9.36 -16.62 8.69
C MET A 37 9.18 -18.06 8.24
N ILE A 38 8.36 -18.87 8.92
CA ILE A 38 8.01 -20.24 8.54
C ILE A 38 7.26 -20.24 7.20
N ALA A 39 6.27 -19.35 7.04
CA ALA A 39 5.48 -19.25 5.80
C ALA A 39 6.33 -18.85 4.58
N PHE A 40 7.32 -17.99 4.80
CA PHE A 40 8.21 -17.48 3.74
C PHE A 40 9.54 -18.26 3.63
N GLY A 41 9.97 -18.95 4.69
CA GLY A 41 11.22 -19.74 4.73
C GLY A 41 11.12 -21.11 4.06
N THR A 42 9.92 -21.59 3.71
CA THR A 42 9.78 -22.84 2.97
C THR A 42 10.37 -22.65 1.56
N LYS A 43 11.49 -23.35 1.28
CA LYS A 43 12.14 -23.34 -0.04
C LYS A 43 11.12 -23.61 -1.12
N SER A 44 10.89 -22.61 -1.96
CA SER A 44 10.02 -22.72 -3.10
C SER A 44 10.65 -23.58 -4.18
N LYS A 45 9.87 -24.48 -4.77
CA LYS A 45 10.28 -25.21 -5.97
C LYS A 45 10.29 -24.19 -7.11
N ARG A 46 11.30 -24.29 -8.00
CA ARG A 46 11.65 -23.42 -9.14
C ARG A 46 10.57 -22.44 -9.60
N PRO A 47 10.94 -21.15 -9.86
CA PRO A 47 10.02 -20.16 -10.39
C PRO A 47 9.37 -20.69 -11.70
N ILE A 48 8.07 -20.48 -11.84
CA ILE A 48 7.40 -20.70 -13.12
C ILE A 48 7.83 -19.52 -13.99
N ASP A 49 8.64 -19.78 -15.02
CA ASP A 49 8.98 -18.79 -16.04
C ASP A 49 7.73 -18.48 -16.87
N LEU A 50 6.98 -17.50 -16.41
CA LEU A 50 5.88 -16.96 -17.20
C LEU A 50 6.46 -16.09 -18.31
N PRO A 51 6.07 -16.29 -19.56
CA PRO A 51 6.57 -15.48 -20.67
C PRO A 51 6.28 -14.01 -20.41
N ARG A 52 7.33 -13.21 -20.36
CA ARG A 52 7.27 -11.75 -20.17
C ARG A 52 6.81 -11.12 -21.48
N LYS A 53 5.52 -10.95 -21.64
CA LYS A 53 4.97 -10.23 -22.79
C LYS A 53 5.20 -8.74 -22.58
N SER A 54 6.29 -8.22 -23.18
CA SER A 54 6.47 -6.77 -23.33
C SER A 54 5.38 -6.26 -24.27
N SER A 55 4.29 -5.78 -23.71
CA SER A 55 3.20 -5.19 -24.49
C SER A 55 3.16 -3.68 -24.24
N LYS A 56 2.84 -2.91 -25.29
CA LYS A 56 2.53 -1.48 -25.14
C LYS A 56 1.43 -1.33 -24.08
N LEU A 57 1.57 -0.33 -23.20
CA LEU A 57 0.54 0.00 -22.23
C LEU A 57 -0.77 0.27 -22.97
N SER A 58 -1.88 -0.24 -22.46
CA SER A 58 -3.19 0.03 -23.04
C SER A 58 -3.48 1.55 -22.92
N LYS A 59 -4.20 2.11 -23.89
CA LYS A 59 -4.63 3.52 -23.81
C LYS A 59 -5.37 3.82 -22.51
N ARG A 60 -6.13 2.86 -21.98
CA ARG A 60 -6.83 2.96 -20.70
C ARG A 60 -5.86 3.05 -19.51
N THR A 61 -4.82 2.20 -19.48
CA THR A 61 -3.78 2.27 -18.43
C THR A 61 -3.04 3.61 -18.46
N VAL A 62 -2.76 4.15 -19.65
CA VAL A 62 -2.13 5.47 -19.79
C VAL A 62 -3.07 6.59 -19.32
N SER A 63 -4.34 6.55 -19.72
CA SER A 63 -5.36 7.52 -19.27
C SER A 63 -5.52 7.49 -17.75
N MET A 64 -5.56 6.30 -17.16
CA MET A 64 -5.63 6.13 -15.71
C MET A 64 -4.36 6.67 -15.01
N ALA A 65 -3.17 6.42 -15.60
CA ALA A 65 -1.92 6.97 -15.07
C ALA A 65 -1.96 8.51 -15.02
N ILE A 66 -2.40 9.13 -16.11
CA ILE A 66 -2.54 10.59 -16.19
C ILE A 66 -3.55 11.08 -15.16
N MET A 67 -4.70 10.43 -15.06
CA MET A 67 -5.73 10.83 -14.12
C MET A 67 -5.26 10.70 -12.66
N VAL A 68 -4.64 9.59 -12.28
CA VAL A 68 -4.14 9.36 -10.91
C VAL A 68 -2.98 10.31 -10.58
N LEU A 69 -2.07 10.54 -11.53
CA LEU A 69 -0.88 11.37 -11.30
C LEU A 69 -1.19 12.88 -11.30
N LEU A 70 -2.24 13.33 -11.98
CA LEU A 70 -2.56 14.75 -12.12
C LEU A 70 -3.83 15.14 -11.35
N ALA A 71 -4.93 14.42 -11.53
CA ALA A 71 -6.21 14.83 -10.97
C ALA A 71 -6.20 14.80 -9.44
N ILE A 72 -5.79 13.69 -8.84
CA ILE A 72 -5.84 13.55 -7.37
C ILE A 72 -4.94 14.57 -6.65
N PRO A 73 -3.64 14.73 -6.99
CA PRO A 73 -2.83 15.79 -6.38
C PRO A 73 -3.37 17.20 -6.59
N VAL A 74 -3.96 17.49 -7.77
CA VAL A 74 -4.58 18.80 -8.05
C VAL A 74 -5.80 19.00 -7.15
N THR A 75 -6.68 18.00 -7.04
CA THR A 75 -7.86 18.07 -6.15
C THR A 75 -7.45 18.31 -4.70
N ILE A 76 -6.41 17.60 -4.22
CA ILE A 76 -5.89 17.78 -2.87
C ILE A 76 -5.34 19.21 -2.70
N PHE A 77 -4.50 19.65 -3.61
CA PHE A 77 -3.88 20.99 -3.56
C PHE A 77 -4.92 22.12 -3.60
N VAL A 78 -5.81 22.08 -4.59
CA VAL A 78 -6.90 23.07 -4.73
C VAL A 78 -7.82 23.04 -3.51
N GLY A 79 -8.19 21.85 -3.05
CA GLY A 79 -9.04 21.70 -1.87
C GLY A 79 -8.43 22.31 -0.62
N MET A 80 -7.15 22.12 -0.40
CA MET A 80 -6.44 22.68 0.77
C MET A 80 -6.22 24.19 0.65
N THR A 81 -5.99 24.71 -0.57
CA THR A 81 -5.72 26.14 -0.79
C THR A 81 -6.98 26.99 -0.72
N TYR A 82 -8.09 26.51 -1.29
CA TYR A 82 -9.30 27.32 -1.45
C TYR A 82 -10.42 27.02 -0.46
N LEU A 83 -10.44 25.81 0.16
CA LEU A 83 -11.57 25.38 0.97
C LEU A 83 -11.43 25.62 2.48
N GLN A 84 -10.35 26.22 2.95
CA GLN A 84 -10.05 26.49 4.38
C GLN A 84 -10.28 25.31 5.35
N ASP A 85 -9.64 25.36 6.52
CA ASP A 85 -9.31 24.29 7.47
C ASP A 85 -10.38 23.27 7.92
N GLN A 86 -11.63 23.41 7.55
CA GLN A 86 -12.70 22.55 8.07
C GLN A 86 -13.36 21.61 7.04
N LYS A 87 -12.85 21.54 5.81
CA LYS A 87 -13.48 20.76 4.74
C LYS A 87 -12.70 19.49 4.32
N TYR A 88 -11.86 18.98 5.22
CA TYR A 88 -11.10 17.74 4.98
C TYR A 88 -11.99 16.55 4.59
N LEU A 89 -13.17 16.43 5.20
CA LEU A 89 -14.11 15.36 4.86
C LEU A 89 -14.58 15.44 3.41
N PHE A 90 -14.81 16.65 2.90
CA PHE A 90 -15.23 16.85 1.51
C PHE A 90 -14.10 16.53 0.54
N ILE A 91 -12.88 17.02 0.81
CA ILE A 91 -11.69 16.72 0.01
C ILE A 91 -11.41 15.21 0.02
N SER A 92 -11.51 14.58 1.20
CA SER A 92 -11.32 13.14 1.36
C SER A 92 -12.32 12.33 0.54
N LEU A 93 -13.58 12.77 0.51
CA LEU A 93 -14.63 12.13 -0.26
C LEU A 93 -14.36 12.26 -1.77
N LEU A 94 -13.98 13.45 -2.24
CA LEU A 94 -13.64 13.68 -3.65
C LEU A 94 -12.46 12.78 -4.07
N VAL A 95 -11.38 12.75 -3.30
CA VAL A 95 -10.23 11.89 -3.59
C VAL A 95 -10.62 10.42 -3.57
N MET A 96 -11.47 9.97 -2.64
CA MET A 96 -11.98 8.60 -2.66
C MET A 96 -12.74 8.28 -3.96
N ILE A 97 -13.62 9.18 -4.39
CA ILE A 97 -14.37 9.02 -5.64
C ILE A 97 -13.40 8.98 -6.83
N GLU A 98 -12.45 9.91 -6.90
CA GLU A 98 -11.42 9.93 -7.96
C GLU A 98 -10.54 8.67 -7.97
N CYS A 99 -10.22 8.11 -6.81
CA CYS A 99 -9.53 6.81 -6.71
C CYS A 99 -10.38 5.65 -7.24
N MET A 100 -11.70 5.73 -7.08
CA MET A 100 -12.61 4.67 -7.52
C MET A 100 -12.92 4.71 -9.02
N ILE A 101 -13.00 5.91 -9.62
CA ILE A 101 -13.32 6.08 -11.05
C ILE A 101 -12.39 5.27 -11.96
N PRO A 102 -11.05 5.35 -11.86
CA PRO A 102 -10.15 4.54 -12.68
C PRO A 102 -10.39 3.04 -12.54
N PHE A 103 -10.71 2.59 -11.31
CA PHE A 103 -11.03 1.20 -11.06
C PHE A 103 -12.28 0.76 -11.84
N PHE A 104 -13.36 1.52 -11.76
CA PHE A 104 -14.58 1.19 -12.51
C PHE A 104 -14.34 1.22 -14.01
N LEU A 105 -13.64 2.24 -14.54
CA LEU A 105 -13.33 2.34 -15.96
C LEU A 105 -12.48 1.18 -16.50
N VAL A 106 -11.53 0.69 -15.70
CA VAL A 106 -10.68 -0.43 -16.07
C VAL A 106 -11.44 -1.75 -15.94
N PHE A 107 -12.18 -1.92 -14.85
CA PHE A 107 -12.95 -3.12 -14.60
C PHE A 107 -14.06 -3.32 -15.63
N GLU A 108 -14.81 -2.28 -15.94
CA GLU A 108 -15.86 -2.33 -16.97
C GLU A 108 -15.31 -2.77 -18.34
N GLY A 109 -14.09 -2.33 -18.66
CA GLY A 109 -13.46 -2.63 -19.94
C GLY A 109 -12.64 -3.90 -20.03
N ARG A 110 -12.21 -4.47 -18.87
CA ARG A 110 -11.40 -5.69 -18.81
C ARG A 110 -12.22 -6.95 -18.58
N GLN A 111 -13.47 -6.81 -18.14
CA GLN A 111 -14.30 -7.91 -17.66
C GLN A 111 -13.50 -8.88 -16.74
N PRO A 112 -12.98 -8.39 -15.59
CA PRO A 112 -12.16 -9.21 -14.73
C PRO A 112 -12.93 -10.44 -14.30
N LYS A 113 -12.29 -11.59 -14.37
CA LYS A 113 -12.90 -12.83 -13.88
C LYS A 113 -13.17 -12.68 -12.39
N ALA A 114 -14.34 -13.15 -11.91
CA ALA A 114 -14.69 -13.10 -10.47
C ALA A 114 -13.57 -13.67 -9.58
N ARG A 115 -12.81 -14.65 -10.08
CA ARG A 115 -11.64 -15.23 -9.40
C ARG A 115 -10.49 -14.24 -9.18
N GLU A 116 -10.27 -13.31 -10.12
CA GLU A 116 -9.25 -12.24 -9.96
C GLU A 116 -9.64 -11.28 -8.83
N LEU A 117 -10.92 -10.90 -8.77
CA LEU A 117 -11.47 -10.06 -7.71
C LEU A 117 -11.27 -10.68 -6.32
N VAL A 118 -11.55 -11.98 -6.20
CA VAL A 118 -11.33 -12.70 -4.94
C VAL A 118 -9.86 -12.65 -4.53
N ILE A 119 -8.93 -12.84 -5.46
CA ILE A 119 -7.49 -12.80 -5.13
C ILE A 119 -7.06 -11.40 -4.71
N ILE A 120 -7.52 -10.35 -5.41
CA ILE A 120 -7.25 -8.95 -5.05
C ILE A 120 -7.79 -8.67 -3.63
N SER A 121 -9.00 -9.10 -3.33
CA SER A 121 -9.60 -8.92 -2.00
C SER A 121 -8.81 -9.66 -0.91
N VAL A 122 -8.29 -10.85 -1.19
CA VAL A 122 -7.40 -11.59 -0.28
C VAL A 122 -6.09 -10.86 -0.07
N LEU A 123 -5.49 -10.27 -1.11
CA LEU A 123 -4.27 -9.47 -1.00
C LEU A 123 -4.50 -8.22 -0.15
N CYS A 124 -5.64 -7.53 -0.32
CA CYS A 124 -6.04 -6.43 0.56
C CYS A 124 -6.17 -6.90 2.02
N ALA A 125 -6.84 -8.03 2.24
CA ALA A 125 -7.02 -8.58 3.59
C ALA A 125 -5.67 -8.94 4.25
N ILE A 126 -4.72 -9.52 3.50
CA ILE A 126 -3.37 -9.82 3.99
C ILE A 126 -2.62 -8.51 4.33
N ALA A 127 -2.72 -7.47 3.49
CA ALA A 127 -2.09 -6.18 3.72
C ALA A 127 -2.65 -5.50 4.97
N VAL A 128 -3.97 -5.51 5.14
CA VAL A 128 -4.66 -5.00 6.34
C VAL A 128 -4.26 -5.79 7.59
N ALA A 129 -4.33 -7.11 7.54
CA ALA A 129 -3.95 -7.98 8.66
C ALA A 129 -2.48 -7.79 9.03
N GLY A 130 -1.58 -7.68 8.04
CA GLY A 130 -0.17 -7.38 8.27
C GLY A 130 0.03 -6.02 8.93
N ARG A 131 -0.69 -4.98 8.49
CA ARG A 131 -0.61 -3.66 9.11
C ARG A 131 -1.08 -3.69 10.57
N LEU A 132 -2.13 -4.44 10.88
CA LEU A 132 -2.66 -4.63 12.24
C LEU A 132 -1.71 -5.46 13.12
N ALA A 133 -1.12 -6.53 12.58
CA ALA A 133 -0.20 -7.39 13.33
C ALA A 133 1.04 -6.63 13.84
N PHE A 134 1.49 -5.61 13.10
CA PHE A 134 2.65 -4.76 13.45
C PHE A 134 2.23 -3.40 14.02
N THR A 135 1.05 -3.28 14.65
CA THR A 135 0.54 -2.02 15.20
C THR A 135 1.51 -1.38 16.19
N MET A 136 2.15 -2.19 17.04
CA MET A 136 3.07 -1.73 18.09
C MET A 136 4.40 -1.16 17.55
N LEU A 137 4.73 -1.42 16.30
CA LEU A 137 5.96 -0.92 15.68
C LEU A 137 5.64 0.26 14.76
N PRO A 138 6.06 1.48 15.14
CA PRO A 138 5.84 2.66 14.30
C PRO A 138 6.46 2.46 12.91
N GLN A 139 5.70 2.71 11.86
CA GLN A 139 6.10 2.60 10.45
C GLN A 139 6.66 1.24 9.98
N PHE A 140 6.88 0.26 10.88
CA PHE A 140 7.37 -1.06 10.52
C PHE A 140 6.21 -1.99 10.14
N LYS A 141 5.82 -2.00 8.86
CA LYS A 141 4.61 -2.68 8.36
C LYS A 141 4.81 -3.31 6.98
N PRO A 142 4.21 -4.48 6.69
CA PRO A 142 4.40 -5.20 5.41
C PRO A 142 3.56 -4.62 4.26
N VAL A 143 2.68 -3.65 4.51
CA VAL A 143 1.65 -3.23 3.56
C VAL A 143 2.22 -2.80 2.21
N VAL A 144 3.28 -1.97 2.18
CA VAL A 144 3.87 -1.49 0.92
C VAL A 144 4.50 -2.64 0.14
N ALA A 145 5.14 -3.59 0.82
CA ALA A 145 5.68 -4.78 0.17
C ALA A 145 4.60 -5.61 -0.53
N ILE A 146 3.46 -5.83 0.13
CA ILE A 146 2.31 -6.55 -0.43
C ILE A 146 1.72 -5.81 -1.62
N VAL A 147 1.63 -4.48 -1.54
CA VAL A 147 1.16 -3.61 -2.63
C VAL A 147 2.07 -3.72 -3.86
N ILE A 148 3.38 -3.68 -3.68
CA ILE A 148 4.37 -3.85 -4.76
C ILE A 148 4.24 -5.24 -5.40
N ILE A 149 4.18 -6.29 -4.58
CA ILE A 149 3.99 -7.67 -5.05
C ILE A 149 2.69 -7.80 -5.86
N SER A 150 1.61 -7.16 -5.39
CA SER A 150 0.31 -7.16 -6.09
C SER A 150 0.40 -6.49 -7.46
N GLY A 151 1.08 -5.34 -7.53
CA GLY A 151 1.33 -4.61 -8.78
C GLY A 151 2.17 -5.42 -9.77
N VAL A 152 3.22 -6.08 -9.32
CA VAL A 152 4.08 -6.95 -10.13
C VAL A 152 3.31 -8.20 -10.61
N ALA A 153 2.46 -8.76 -9.75
CA ALA A 153 1.72 -9.97 -10.06
C ALA A 153 0.54 -9.73 -11.00
N PHE A 154 -0.28 -8.72 -10.76
CA PHE A 154 -1.57 -8.51 -11.45
C PHE A 154 -1.64 -7.23 -12.29
N GLY A 155 -0.56 -6.46 -12.32
CA GLY A 155 -0.50 -5.19 -13.06
C GLY A 155 -0.73 -3.97 -12.17
N GLY A 156 -0.39 -2.79 -12.72
CA GLY A 156 -0.40 -1.55 -11.96
C GLY A 156 -1.77 -1.20 -11.38
N GLU A 157 -2.82 -1.45 -12.13
CA GLU A 157 -4.20 -1.17 -11.75
C GLU A 157 -4.61 -1.94 -10.48
N SER A 158 -4.29 -3.24 -10.45
CA SER A 158 -4.54 -4.09 -9.28
C SER A 158 -3.65 -3.68 -8.09
N GLY A 159 -2.39 -3.29 -8.36
CA GLY A 159 -1.50 -2.75 -7.33
C GLY A 159 -2.02 -1.47 -6.71
N PHE A 160 -2.55 -0.54 -7.53
CA PHE A 160 -3.19 0.69 -7.03
C PHE A 160 -4.38 0.36 -6.13
N LEU A 161 -5.26 -0.53 -6.59
CA LEU A 161 -6.44 -0.92 -5.85
C LEU A 161 -6.09 -1.55 -4.49
N VAL A 162 -5.14 -2.51 -4.48
CA VAL A 162 -4.70 -3.15 -3.24
C VAL A 162 -4.13 -2.11 -2.27
N GLY A 163 -3.33 -1.16 -2.76
CA GLY A 163 -2.78 -0.08 -1.94
C GLY A 163 -3.86 0.81 -1.35
N ALA A 164 -4.74 1.36 -2.20
CA ALA A 164 -5.79 2.28 -1.80
C ALA A 164 -6.78 1.63 -0.82
N VAL A 165 -7.32 0.46 -1.17
CA VAL A 165 -8.30 -0.25 -0.33
C VAL A 165 -7.69 -0.71 0.99
N SER A 166 -6.45 -1.20 0.98
CA SER A 166 -5.78 -1.62 2.22
C SER A 166 -5.59 -0.47 3.20
N MET A 167 -5.25 0.74 2.71
CA MET A 167 -5.14 1.93 3.57
C MET A 167 -6.50 2.34 4.11
N LEU A 168 -7.53 2.41 3.26
CA LEU A 168 -8.89 2.76 3.68
C LEU A 168 -9.40 1.80 4.77
N VAL A 169 -9.35 0.49 4.49
CA VAL A 169 -9.90 -0.53 5.41
C VAL A 169 -9.10 -0.60 6.70
N SER A 170 -7.76 -0.55 6.65
CA SER A 170 -6.95 -0.57 7.88
C SER A 170 -7.17 0.67 8.74
N ASN A 171 -7.43 1.83 8.14
CA ASN A 171 -7.72 3.05 8.89
C ASN A 171 -9.08 3.01 9.60
N LEU A 172 -9.99 2.08 9.28
CA LEU A 172 -11.15 1.82 10.14
C LEU A 172 -10.73 1.35 11.55
N MET A 173 -9.55 0.72 11.66
CA MET A 173 -8.99 0.27 12.94
C MET A 173 -7.99 1.28 13.55
N PHE A 174 -7.23 2.00 12.72
CA PHE A 174 -6.25 2.97 13.18
C PHE A 174 -6.81 4.39 13.36
N GLY A 175 -8.06 4.61 13.00
CA GLY A 175 -8.72 5.91 12.93
C GLY A 175 -8.69 6.50 11.52
N GLN A 176 -9.85 6.96 11.07
CA GLN A 176 -10.00 7.72 9.82
C GLN A 176 -9.71 9.19 10.07
N GLY A 177 -9.10 9.84 9.10
CA GLY A 177 -8.82 11.25 9.18
C GLY A 177 -8.41 11.84 7.82
N PRO A 178 -8.06 13.13 7.77
CA PRO A 178 -7.69 13.80 6.54
C PRO A 178 -6.43 13.21 5.88
N TRP A 179 -5.62 12.45 6.63
CA TRP A 179 -4.47 11.69 6.11
C TRP A 179 -4.87 10.47 5.29
N THR A 180 -6.09 9.96 5.45
CA THR A 180 -6.49 8.69 4.80
C THR A 180 -6.42 8.76 3.27
N PRO A 181 -6.97 9.77 2.58
CA PRO A 181 -6.86 9.87 1.12
C PRO A 181 -5.41 9.95 0.63
N TRP A 182 -4.55 10.64 1.37
CA TRP A 182 -3.12 10.73 1.05
C TRP A 182 -2.42 9.38 1.17
N GLN A 183 -2.73 8.61 2.21
CA GLN A 183 -2.21 7.26 2.37
C GLN A 183 -2.72 6.32 1.27
N MET A 184 -4.00 6.41 0.91
CA MET A 184 -4.60 5.64 -0.18
C MET A 184 -3.89 5.92 -1.50
N PHE A 185 -3.70 7.20 -1.83
CA PHE A 185 -2.99 7.61 -3.02
C PHE A 185 -1.52 7.19 -2.98
N ALA A 186 -0.80 7.45 -1.90
CA ALA A 186 0.62 7.13 -1.77
C ALA A 186 0.89 5.62 -1.92
N ALA A 187 0.13 4.79 -1.22
CA ALA A 187 0.27 3.34 -1.34
C ALA A 187 -0.19 2.82 -2.71
N GLY A 188 -1.29 3.35 -3.22
CA GLY A 188 -1.82 2.97 -4.53
C GLY A 188 -0.84 3.27 -5.66
N ILE A 189 -0.27 4.49 -5.69
CA ILE A 189 0.66 4.88 -6.76
C ILE A 189 1.96 4.08 -6.73
N ILE A 190 2.44 3.64 -5.56
CA ILE A 190 3.58 2.72 -5.46
C ILE A 190 3.28 1.40 -6.16
N GLY A 191 2.13 0.80 -5.89
CA GLY A 191 1.72 -0.45 -6.56
C GLY A 191 1.51 -0.27 -8.06
N PHE A 192 0.92 0.84 -8.46
CA PHE A 192 0.69 1.18 -9.85
C PHE A 192 1.99 1.34 -10.65
N ILE A 193 2.91 2.16 -10.16
CA ILE A 193 4.22 2.37 -10.80
C ILE A 193 5.01 1.05 -10.83
N GLY A 194 5.03 0.28 -9.73
CA GLY A 194 5.68 -1.02 -9.68
C GLY A 194 5.19 -1.97 -10.75
N GLY A 195 3.87 -2.07 -10.95
CA GLY A 195 3.27 -2.88 -12.00
C GLY A 195 3.60 -2.40 -13.41
N ILE A 196 3.60 -1.08 -13.64
CA ILE A 196 3.98 -0.49 -14.94
C ILE A 196 5.47 -0.72 -15.25
N LEU A 197 6.36 -0.47 -14.29
CA LEU A 197 7.80 -0.68 -14.47
C LEU A 197 8.10 -2.15 -14.73
N PHE A 198 7.41 -3.06 -14.03
CA PHE A 198 7.53 -4.48 -14.30
C PHE A 198 7.06 -4.84 -15.71
N LYS A 199 5.90 -4.35 -16.15
CA LYS A 199 5.36 -4.58 -17.49
C LYS A 199 6.28 -4.05 -18.59
N LYS A 200 6.93 -2.90 -18.36
CA LYS A 200 7.92 -2.32 -19.30
C LYS A 200 9.29 -3.00 -19.27
N GLY A 201 9.52 -3.92 -18.37
CA GLY A 201 10.82 -4.59 -18.25
C GLY A 201 11.89 -3.84 -17.45
N LEU A 202 11.54 -2.67 -16.88
CA LEU A 202 12.46 -1.84 -16.08
C LEU A 202 12.60 -2.35 -14.64
N LEU A 203 11.61 -3.03 -14.10
CA LEU A 203 11.65 -3.67 -12.79
C LEU A 203 11.75 -5.19 -12.96
N GLY A 204 12.76 -5.80 -12.34
CA GLY A 204 12.93 -7.27 -12.31
C GLY A 204 12.11 -7.92 -11.21
N ARG A 205 11.94 -9.26 -11.28
CA ARG A 205 11.33 -10.07 -10.20
C ARG A 205 12.34 -10.52 -9.15
N THR A 206 13.62 -10.18 -9.33
CA THR A 206 14.66 -10.54 -8.37
C THR A 206 14.46 -9.77 -7.06
N ARG A 207 14.84 -10.40 -5.94
CA ARG A 207 14.78 -9.77 -4.61
C ARG A 207 15.42 -8.39 -4.61
N THR A 208 16.64 -8.30 -5.16
CA THR A 208 17.41 -7.05 -5.20
C THR A 208 16.64 -5.94 -5.95
N SER A 209 16.11 -6.24 -7.14
CA SER A 209 15.37 -5.26 -7.93
C SER A 209 14.12 -4.75 -7.19
N LEU A 210 13.36 -5.66 -6.56
CA LEU A 210 12.17 -5.31 -5.82
C LEU A 210 12.50 -4.54 -4.53
N CYS A 211 13.58 -4.91 -3.82
CA CYS A 211 14.04 -4.20 -2.63
C CYS A 211 14.50 -2.77 -2.95
N ILE A 212 15.28 -2.58 -4.04
CA ILE A 212 15.71 -1.25 -4.48
C ILE A 212 14.49 -0.39 -4.83
N TYR A 213 13.57 -0.92 -5.63
CA TYR A 213 12.33 -0.22 -5.96
C TYR A 213 11.52 0.10 -4.69
N GLY A 214 11.33 -0.88 -3.80
CA GLY A 214 10.58 -0.72 -2.57
C GLY A 214 11.16 0.36 -1.66
N PHE A 215 12.49 0.39 -1.50
CA PHE A 215 13.17 1.43 -0.73
C PHE A 215 12.93 2.82 -1.31
N ILE A 216 13.24 3.01 -2.60
CA ILE A 216 13.11 4.30 -3.29
C ILE A 216 11.64 4.75 -3.30
N ALA A 217 10.70 3.88 -3.66
CA ALA A 217 9.30 4.21 -3.74
C ALA A 217 8.71 4.57 -2.36
N THR A 218 9.11 3.88 -1.30
CA THR A 218 8.66 4.21 0.06
C THR A 218 9.21 5.56 0.51
N MET A 219 10.51 5.81 0.31
CA MET A 219 11.13 7.10 0.70
C MET A 219 10.57 8.27 -0.11
N VAL A 220 10.55 8.14 -1.44
CA VAL A 220 10.26 9.28 -2.34
C VAL A 220 8.75 9.49 -2.51
N ILE A 221 7.98 8.41 -2.69
CA ILE A 221 6.56 8.53 -2.97
C ILE A 221 5.77 8.58 -1.66
N TYR A 222 5.91 7.57 -0.79
CA TYR A 222 5.12 7.53 0.44
C TYR A 222 5.57 8.64 1.40
N GLY A 223 6.85 8.68 1.76
CA GLY A 223 7.43 9.71 2.64
C GLY A 223 7.25 11.10 2.04
N GLY A 224 7.54 11.27 0.74
CA GLY A 224 7.35 12.53 0.04
C GLY A 224 5.93 13.07 0.15
N LEU A 225 4.92 12.27 -0.15
CA LEU A 225 3.51 12.69 -0.09
C LEU A 225 3.03 12.88 1.35
N MET A 226 3.44 12.04 2.30
CA MET A 226 2.99 12.17 3.68
C MET A 226 3.63 13.37 4.39
N ASN A 227 4.89 13.69 4.11
CA ASN A 227 5.54 14.89 4.63
C ASN A 227 4.95 16.16 4.00
N LEU A 228 4.63 16.13 2.70
CA LEU A 228 3.89 17.21 2.04
C LEU A 228 2.51 17.41 2.69
N TYR A 229 1.76 16.32 2.92
CA TYR A 229 0.50 16.38 3.65
C TYR A 229 0.67 17.06 5.01
N SER A 230 1.65 16.66 5.80
CA SER A 230 1.91 17.22 7.13
C SER A 230 2.24 18.73 7.05
N ALA A 231 3.01 19.14 6.05
CA ALA A 231 3.31 20.55 5.81
C ALA A 231 2.06 21.35 5.43
N LEU A 232 1.22 20.82 4.54
CA LEU A 232 0.01 21.51 4.07
C LEU A 232 -1.10 21.59 5.15
N THR A 233 -1.14 20.64 6.08
CA THR A 233 -2.13 20.62 7.18
C THR A 233 -1.67 21.34 8.43
N SER A 234 -0.43 21.81 8.48
CA SER A 234 0.03 22.62 9.61
C SER A 234 -0.65 23.99 9.58
N HIS A 235 -1.00 24.51 10.73
CA HIS A 235 -1.70 25.79 10.90
C HIS A 235 -0.84 27.03 10.59
N SER A 236 0.39 26.82 10.10
CA SER A 236 1.32 27.89 9.74
C SER A 236 1.21 28.23 8.25
N ALA A 237 1.50 29.46 7.89
CA ALA A 237 1.57 29.85 6.49
C ALA A 237 2.57 28.97 5.73
N PHE A 238 2.13 28.35 4.64
CA PHE A 238 2.95 27.46 3.83
C PHE A 238 4.15 28.23 3.26
N ASN A 239 5.35 27.78 3.57
CA ASN A 239 6.60 28.29 3.05
C ASN A 239 7.64 27.18 2.88
N LEU A 240 8.72 27.48 2.15
CA LEU A 240 9.77 26.50 1.84
C LEU A 240 10.48 25.98 3.09
N ASN A 241 10.77 26.84 4.07
CA ASN A 241 11.46 26.45 5.31
C ASN A 241 10.62 25.47 6.11
N MET A 242 9.32 25.68 6.16
CA MET A 242 8.38 24.80 6.79
C MET A 242 8.34 23.43 6.08
N LEU A 243 8.27 23.42 4.76
CA LEU A 243 8.31 22.19 3.95
C LEU A 243 9.58 21.39 4.29
N ILE A 244 10.75 22.01 4.24
CA ILE A 244 12.04 21.38 4.59
C ILE A 244 12.00 20.84 6.02
N THR A 245 11.44 21.58 6.97
CA THR A 245 11.33 21.15 8.36
C THR A 245 10.55 19.84 8.49
N PHE A 246 9.38 19.73 7.84
CA PHE A 246 8.58 18.50 7.86
C PHE A 246 9.30 17.32 7.23
N TYR A 247 10.02 17.54 6.12
CA TYR A 247 10.82 16.47 5.49
C TYR A 247 11.97 16.00 6.39
N VAL A 248 12.66 16.92 7.04
CA VAL A 248 13.75 16.57 7.97
C VAL A 248 13.21 15.83 9.20
N GLN A 249 12.10 16.27 9.76
CA GLN A 249 11.48 15.62 10.92
C GLN A 249 10.87 14.25 10.57
N GLY A 250 10.30 14.10 9.38
CA GLY A 250 9.72 12.84 8.90
C GLY A 250 10.77 11.81 8.48
N PHE A 251 11.97 12.25 8.08
CA PHE A 251 13.02 11.40 7.51
C PHE A 251 13.36 10.14 8.34
N PRO A 252 13.50 10.19 9.69
CA PRO A 252 13.76 8.97 10.47
C PRO A 252 12.64 7.92 10.35
N MET A 253 11.38 8.35 10.33
CA MET A 253 10.23 7.46 10.19
C MET A 253 10.11 6.91 8.77
N ASP A 254 10.45 7.72 7.77
CA ASP A 254 10.49 7.29 6.36
C ASP A 254 11.55 6.21 6.15
N ILE A 255 12.73 6.33 6.78
CA ILE A 255 13.77 5.29 6.77
C ILE A 255 13.24 3.98 7.39
N VAL A 256 12.60 4.05 8.56
CA VAL A 256 12.04 2.85 9.21
C VAL A 256 11.03 2.17 8.28
N HIS A 257 10.17 2.96 7.62
CA HIS A 257 9.17 2.42 6.68
C HIS A 257 9.83 1.81 5.44
N ALA A 258 10.84 2.46 4.87
CA ALA A 258 11.57 1.96 3.71
C ALA A 258 12.36 0.67 4.04
N VAL A 259 13.04 0.63 5.18
CA VAL A 259 13.74 -0.57 5.66
C VAL A 259 12.76 -1.71 5.92
N SER A 260 11.62 -1.42 6.55
CA SER A 260 10.54 -2.39 6.73
C SER A 260 10.09 -2.98 5.40
N THR A 261 9.83 -2.11 4.40
CA THR A 261 9.43 -2.54 3.05
C THR A 261 10.48 -3.46 2.43
N VAL A 262 11.78 -3.11 2.56
CA VAL A 262 12.89 -3.95 2.06
C VAL A 262 12.91 -5.31 2.75
N ILE A 263 12.79 -5.35 4.07
CA ILE A 263 12.77 -6.60 4.84
C ILE A 263 11.64 -7.53 4.37
N PHE A 264 10.42 -6.99 4.27
CA PHE A 264 9.28 -7.80 3.84
C PHE A 264 9.35 -8.20 2.36
N LEU A 265 9.94 -7.38 1.48
CA LEU A 265 10.21 -7.77 0.09
C LEU A 265 11.30 -8.83 0.01
N PHE A 266 12.37 -8.69 0.77
CA PHE A 266 13.49 -9.62 0.74
C PHE A 266 13.08 -11.05 1.10
N PHE A 267 12.28 -11.20 2.15
CA PHE A 267 11.81 -12.51 2.60
C PHE A 267 10.53 -12.96 1.89
N GLY A 268 9.64 -12.03 1.56
CA GLY A 268 8.27 -12.35 1.11
C GLY A 268 8.05 -12.32 -0.40
N ALA A 269 8.83 -11.56 -1.17
CA ALA A 269 8.51 -11.31 -2.58
C ALA A 269 8.53 -12.58 -3.44
N GLU A 270 9.61 -13.36 -3.38
CA GLU A 270 9.73 -14.58 -4.21
C GLU A 270 8.66 -15.62 -3.87
N PRO A 271 8.52 -16.07 -2.59
CA PRO A 271 7.55 -17.11 -2.28
C PRO A 271 6.11 -16.67 -2.53
N MET A 272 5.82 -15.39 -2.35
CA MET A 272 4.48 -14.86 -2.60
C MET A 272 4.19 -14.78 -4.10
N LEU A 273 5.13 -14.26 -4.91
CA LEU A 273 4.99 -14.22 -6.37
C LEU A 273 4.82 -15.61 -6.97
N GLU A 274 5.57 -16.61 -6.51
CA GLU A 274 5.42 -17.99 -6.97
C GLU A 274 4.04 -18.57 -6.62
N LYS A 275 3.55 -18.34 -5.41
CA LYS A 275 2.18 -18.77 -5.03
C LYS A 275 1.14 -18.10 -5.91
N LEU A 276 1.28 -16.80 -6.16
CA LEU A 276 0.37 -16.06 -7.04
C LEU A 276 0.41 -16.55 -8.49
N ASP A 277 1.60 -16.88 -9.00
CA ASP A 277 1.73 -17.46 -10.35
C ASP A 277 1.04 -18.83 -10.45
N ARG A 278 1.21 -19.69 -9.47
CA ARG A 278 0.49 -20.99 -9.42
C ARG A 278 -1.03 -20.80 -9.38
N ILE A 279 -1.50 -19.80 -8.65
CA ILE A 279 -2.93 -19.44 -8.60
C ILE A 279 -3.39 -18.96 -9.98
N LYS A 280 -2.61 -18.12 -10.67
CA LYS A 280 -2.93 -17.64 -12.03
C LYS A 280 -3.05 -18.81 -13.01
N VAL A 281 -2.09 -19.74 -13.00
CA VAL A 281 -2.12 -20.95 -13.83
C VAL A 281 -3.35 -21.78 -13.52
N LYS A 282 -3.57 -22.10 -12.23
CA LYS A 282 -4.67 -22.95 -11.77
C LYS A 282 -6.06 -22.41 -12.17
N TYR A 283 -6.22 -21.10 -12.14
CA TYR A 283 -7.50 -20.44 -12.39
C TYR A 283 -7.63 -19.83 -13.80
N GLY A 284 -6.64 -20.04 -14.67
CA GLY A 284 -6.66 -19.52 -16.04
C GLY A 284 -6.71 -17.99 -16.10
N LEU A 285 -5.95 -17.30 -15.21
CA LEU A 285 -5.84 -15.85 -15.16
C LEU A 285 -4.62 -15.33 -15.95
N ILE A 286 -3.96 -16.19 -16.70
CA ILE A 286 -2.88 -15.86 -17.62
C ILE A 286 -3.50 -15.62 -18.98
N GLU A 287 -3.31 -14.43 -19.55
CA GLU A 287 -3.57 -14.12 -20.95
C GLU A 287 -2.29 -14.26 -21.79
#